data_713e5100f6edbfa82e704354d0fc59b5
#
_entry.id   713e5100f6edbfa82e704354d0fc59b5
#
_cell.length_a   1.000
_cell.length_b   1.000
_cell.length_c   1.000
_cell.angle_alpha   90.00
_cell.angle_beta   90.00
_cell.angle_gamma   90.00
#
_symmetry.space_group_name_H-M   'P 1'
#
loop_
_entity.id
_entity.type
_entity.pdbx_description
1 polymer ?
#
loop_
_entity_poly.entity_id
_entity_poly.type
_entity_poly.pdbx_seq_one_letter_code
_entity_poly.pdbx_strand_id
1 'polypeptide(L)'
;SLAGSTSMEKLCEALKESFMEKNPGVTVTVEYTGSGSGIESVTAGSVDIGDSSRALTDDEKANGVEENIVAIDGIAVITDNDNSVTELTSDDLKKIYTGEISNWKDLGGKDEAIVAIGREAASGTRGAFEELLDVKDQCKYAQELDSTGAVLAKVGSTPGAIGYVSLDVLDDTVTAMKIDGV
;
A
#
# COMPACT_ATOMS: atom_id res chain seq x y z
N SER A 1 -22.61 -3.18 4.31
CA SER A 1 -21.77 -2.40 3.40
C SER A 1 -20.38 -2.21 4.01
N LEU A 2 -19.35 -2.25 3.16
CA LEU A 2 -17.95 -2.03 3.53
C LEU A 2 -17.36 -0.97 2.61
N ALA A 3 -16.37 -0.21 3.11
CA ALA A 3 -15.56 0.67 2.27
C ALA A 3 -14.15 0.79 2.84
N GLY A 4 -13.14 0.93 1.98
CA GLY A 4 -11.80 1.21 2.47
C GLY A 4 -10.64 0.76 1.59
N SER A 5 -9.69 0.08 2.19
CA SER A 5 -8.37 -0.21 1.63
C SER A 5 -8.40 -1.05 0.34
N THR A 6 -7.73 -0.55 -0.69
CA THR A 6 -7.54 -1.30 -1.95
C THR A 6 -6.61 -2.51 -1.79
N SER A 7 -5.72 -2.52 -0.80
CA SER A 7 -4.87 -3.68 -0.51
C SER A 7 -5.61 -4.82 0.20
N MET A 8 -6.82 -4.58 0.71
CA MET A 8 -7.66 -5.60 1.31
C MET A 8 -8.66 -6.24 0.33
N GLU A 9 -8.66 -5.82 -0.93
CA GLU A 9 -9.66 -6.25 -1.93
C GLU A 9 -9.82 -7.76 -2.00
N LYS A 10 -8.74 -8.52 -2.17
CA LYS A 10 -8.81 -10.00 -2.25
C LYS A 10 -9.38 -10.63 -0.98
N LEU A 11 -8.97 -10.13 0.18
CA LEU A 11 -9.46 -10.62 1.46
C LEU A 11 -10.94 -10.30 1.65
N CYS A 12 -11.34 -9.05 1.40
CA CYS A 12 -12.74 -8.60 1.54
C CYS A 12 -13.67 -9.34 0.58
N GLU A 13 -13.27 -9.56 -0.68
CA GLU A 13 -14.09 -10.34 -1.63
C GLU A 13 -14.27 -11.78 -1.17
N ALA A 14 -13.21 -12.45 -0.71
CA ALA A 14 -13.31 -13.81 -0.19
C ALA A 14 -14.20 -13.90 1.06
N LEU A 15 -14.07 -12.96 1.98
CA LEU A 15 -14.90 -12.89 3.19
C LEU A 15 -16.35 -12.59 2.85
N LYS A 16 -16.60 -11.67 1.92
CA LYS A 16 -17.94 -11.33 1.42
C LYS A 16 -18.64 -12.55 0.82
N GLU A 17 -17.97 -13.26 -0.08
CA GLU A 17 -18.52 -14.47 -0.70
C GLU A 17 -18.88 -15.52 0.36
N SER A 18 -17.95 -15.84 1.27
CA SER A 18 -18.16 -16.79 2.35
C SER A 18 -19.28 -16.39 3.29
N PHE A 19 -19.41 -15.10 3.60
CA PHE A 19 -20.47 -14.58 4.47
C PHE A 19 -21.85 -14.69 3.81
N MET A 20 -21.96 -14.30 2.53
CA MET A 20 -23.23 -14.37 1.79
C MET A 20 -23.68 -15.83 1.57
N GLU A 21 -22.75 -16.76 1.36
CA GLU A 21 -23.05 -18.20 1.27
C GLU A 21 -23.68 -18.73 2.56
N LYS A 22 -23.15 -18.31 3.72
CA LYS A 22 -23.63 -18.74 5.04
C LYS A 22 -24.90 -18.02 5.50
N ASN A 23 -25.20 -16.89 4.91
CA ASN A 23 -26.33 -16.03 5.28
C ASN A 23 -27.22 -15.72 4.05
N PRO A 24 -27.99 -16.69 3.56
CA PRO A 24 -28.87 -16.49 2.40
C PRO A 24 -29.85 -15.33 2.65
N GLY A 25 -29.89 -14.39 1.70
CA GLY A 25 -30.73 -13.18 1.79
C GLY A 25 -30.02 -11.94 2.29
N VAL A 26 -28.74 -12.03 2.70
CA VAL A 26 -27.90 -10.87 2.97
C VAL A 26 -27.09 -10.53 1.72
N THR A 27 -27.09 -9.25 1.35
CA THR A 27 -26.21 -8.72 0.28
C THR A 27 -25.13 -7.86 0.90
N VAL A 28 -23.86 -8.18 0.60
CA VAL A 28 -22.69 -7.42 1.02
C VAL A 28 -22.14 -6.65 -0.17
N THR A 29 -21.92 -5.35 0.00
CA THR A 29 -21.26 -4.47 -0.97
C THR A 29 -19.94 -3.98 -0.40
N VAL A 30 -18.92 -3.85 -1.24
CA VAL A 30 -17.60 -3.33 -0.85
C VAL A 30 -17.17 -2.26 -1.85
N GLU A 31 -16.62 -1.15 -1.34
CA GLU A 31 -16.04 -0.07 -2.15
C GLU A 31 -14.57 0.13 -1.74
N TYR A 32 -13.68 0.18 -2.72
CA TYR A 32 -12.24 0.28 -2.49
C TYR A 32 -11.76 1.71 -2.76
N THR A 33 -11.82 2.55 -1.70
CA THR A 33 -11.60 4.01 -1.76
C THR A 33 -10.41 4.50 -0.94
N GLY A 34 -9.64 3.57 -0.37
CA GLY A 34 -8.52 3.85 0.53
C GLY A 34 -8.92 3.81 2.01
N SER A 35 -7.96 3.46 2.88
CA SER A 35 -8.20 3.24 4.32
C SER A 35 -8.78 4.47 5.02
N GLY A 36 -8.25 5.68 4.73
CA GLY A 36 -8.75 6.92 5.31
C GLY A 36 -10.22 7.16 5.00
N SER A 37 -10.62 7.02 3.73
CA SER A 37 -12.01 7.17 3.29
C SER A 37 -12.92 6.11 3.92
N GLY A 38 -12.44 4.87 4.09
CA GLY A 38 -13.18 3.80 4.78
C GLY A 38 -13.43 4.13 6.25
N ILE A 39 -12.41 4.61 6.96
CA ILE A 39 -12.51 5.03 8.37
C ILE A 39 -13.47 6.20 8.51
N GLU A 40 -13.38 7.21 7.64
CA GLU A 40 -14.33 8.33 7.62
C GLU A 40 -15.78 7.87 7.38
N SER A 41 -15.98 6.94 6.43
CA SER A 41 -17.28 6.41 6.08
C SER A 41 -17.93 5.64 7.23
N VAL A 42 -17.17 4.77 7.93
CA VAL A 42 -17.71 4.05 9.10
C VAL A 42 -17.95 4.99 10.28
N THR A 43 -17.08 5.98 10.49
CA THR A 43 -17.26 7.01 11.54
C THR A 43 -18.54 7.82 11.29
N ALA A 44 -18.84 8.15 10.05
CA ALA A 44 -20.05 8.85 9.65
C ALA A 44 -21.32 7.96 9.65
N GLY A 45 -21.18 6.64 9.82
CA GLY A 45 -22.27 5.68 9.75
C GLY A 45 -22.84 5.47 8.34
N SER A 46 -22.08 5.82 7.30
CA SER A 46 -22.48 5.60 5.91
C SER A 46 -22.19 4.19 5.40
N VAL A 47 -21.28 3.47 6.07
CA VAL A 47 -21.02 2.04 5.89
C VAL A 47 -21.00 1.33 7.25
N ASP A 48 -21.17 0.02 7.24
CA ASP A 48 -21.19 -0.81 8.46
C ASP A 48 -19.77 -1.15 8.94
N ILE A 49 -18.82 -1.30 8.00
CA ILE A 49 -17.42 -1.67 8.28
C ILE A 49 -16.49 -0.80 7.44
N GLY A 50 -15.44 -0.26 8.06
CA GLY A 50 -14.35 0.41 7.38
C GLY A 50 -13.12 -0.51 7.28
N ASP A 51 -12.64 -0.76 6.06
CA ASP A 51 -11.48 -1.60 5.82
C ASP A 51 -10.20 -0.76 5.85
N SER A 52 -9.21 -1.16 6.66
CA SER A 52 -7.96 -0.41 6.80
C SER A 52 -6.74 -1.32 6.75
N SER A 53 -5.72 -0.91 6.00
CA SER A 53 -4.38 -1.52 5.96
C SER A 53 -3.35 -0.78 6.81
N ARG A 54 -3.81 0.00 7.79
CA ARG A 54 -3.01 0.60 8.86
C ARG A 54 -3.78 0.58 10.17
N ALA A 55 -3.09 0.74 11.27
CA ALA A 55 -3.73 0.98 12.56
C ALA A 55 -4.55 2.29 12.55
N LEU A 56 -5.56 2.36 13.41
CA LEU A 56 -6.27 3.60 13.68
C LEU A 56 -5.37 4.57 14.46
N THR A 57 -5.44 5.84 14.12
CA THR A 57 -4.84 6.91 14.92
C THR A 57 -5.60 7.09 16.24
N ASP A 58 -4.99 7.77 17.22
CA ASP A 58 -5.65 8.05 18.49
C ASP A 58 -6.92 8.91 18.31
N ASP A 59 -6.90 9.85 17.39
CA ASP A 59 -8.06 10.67 17.05
C ASP A 59 -9.21 9.85 16.43
N GLU A 60 -8.88 8.90 15.54
CA GLU A 60 -9.85 7.99 14.94
C GLU A 60 -10.50 7.08 16.00
N LYS A 61 -9.69 6.53 16.92
CA LYS A 61 -10.19 5.74 18.08
C LYS A 61 -11.09 6.58 19.00
N ALA A 62 -10.72 7.85 19.24
CA ALA A 62 -11.52 8.76 20.06
C ALA A 62 -12.89 9.08 19.44
N ASN A 63 -13.07 8.93 18.12
CA ASN A 63 -14.34 9.09 17.44
C ASN A 63 -15.31 7.88 17.57
N GLY A 64 -14.95 6.88 18.36
CA GLY A 64 -15.82 5.75 18.71
C GLY A 64 -15.79 4.59 17.72
N VAL A 65 -14.81 4.57 16.83
CA VAL A 65 -14.57 3.43 15.91
C VAL A 65 -13.84 2.33 16.66
N GLU A 66 -14.30 1.09 16.54
CA GLU A 66 -13.65 -0.10 17.10
C GLU A 66 -12.71 -0.75 16.08
N GLU A 67 -11.48 -1.04 16.52
CA GLU A 67 -10.46 -1.67 15.68
C GLU A 67 -10.49 -3.20 15.87
N ASN A 68 -10.70 -3.93 14.77
CA ASN A 68 -10.68 -5.38 14.73
C ASN A 68 -9.59 -5.86 13.78
N ILE A 69 -8.48 -6.39 14.30
CA ILE A 69 -7.38 -6.91 13.48
C ILE A 69 -7.79 -8.28 12.92
N VAL A 70 -7.87 -8.37 11.59
CA VAL A 70 -8.29 -9.59 10.87
C VAL A 70 -7.13 -10.36 10.26
N ALA A 71 -6.02 -9.70 9.95
CA ALA A 71 -4.81 -10.31 9.41
C ALA A 71 -3.59 -9.41 9.67
N ILE A 72 -2.40 -9.99 9.56
CA ILE A 72 -1.13 -9.26 9.48
C ILE A 72 -0.66 -9.35 8.03
N ASP A 73 -0.36 -8.20 7.44
CA ASP A 73 0.16 -8.09 6.07
C ASP A 73 1.61 -7.59 6.08
N GLY A 74 2.32 -7.82 4.99
CA GLY A 74 3.64 -7.26 4.74
C GLY A 74 3.60 -6.28 3.57
N ILE A 75 4.49 -5.29 3.59
CA ILE A 75 4.68 -4.35 2.48
C ILE A 75 5.91 -4.78 1.71
N ALA A 76 5.72 -5.10 0.42
CA ALA A 76 6.81 -5.37 -0.51
C ALA A 76 7.25 -4.09 -1.20
N VAL A 77 8.56 -3.86 -1.25
CA VAL A 77 9.16 -2.87 -2.14
C VAL A 77 9.39 -3.54 -3.49
N ILE A 78 8.96 -2.91 -4.56
CA ILE A 78 8.97 -3.46 -5.91
C ILE A 78 9.66 -2.53 -6.91
N THR A 79 10.31 -3.12 -7.90
CA THR A 79 10.91 -2.42 -9.04
C THR A 79 10.46 -3.05 -10.36
N ASP A 80 10.70 -2.36 -11.47
CA ASP A 80 10.61 -2.98 -12.79
C ASP A 80 11.60 -4.15 -12.92
N ASN A 81 11.26 -5.11 -13.79
CA ASN A 81 12.05 -6.35 -13.94
C ASN A 81 13.42 -6.15 -14.59
N ASP A 82 13.70 -5.00 -15.19
CA ASP A 82 15.00 -4.67 -15.81
C ASP A 82 15.97 -4.01 -14.84
N ASN A 83 15.55 -3.73 -13.61
CA ASN A 83 16.39 -3.16 -12.58
C ASN A 83 17.45 -4.19 -12.12
N SER A 84 18.72 -3.79 -12.12
CA SER A 84 19.83 -4.66 -11.71
C SER A 84 20.10 -4.66 -10.20
N VAL A 85 19.52 -3.71 -9.46
CA VAL A 85 19.60 -3.64 -7.99
C VAL A 85 18.49 -4.51 -7.42
N THR A 86 18.83 -5.51 -6.62
CA THR A 86 17.88 -6.47 -6.05
C THR A 86 17.76 -6.40 -4.53
N GLU A 87 18.60 -5.58 -3.91
CA GLU A 87 18.64 -5.41 -2.46
C GLU A 87 18.97 -3.96 -2.10
N LEU A 88 18.29 -3.44 -1.09
CA LEU A 88 18.52 -2.12 -0.50
C LEU A 88 18.56 -2.24 1.02
N THR A 89 19.21 -1.28 1.67
CA THR A 89 19.00 -1.08 3.10
C THR A 89 17.77 -0.19 3.34
N SER A 90 17.19 -0.25 4.53
CA SER A 90 16.12 0.67 4.96
C SER A 90 16.57 2.13 4.84
N ASP A 91 17.86 2.43 5.09
CA ASP A 91 18.45 3.77 4.94
C ASP A 91 18.51 4.22 3.46
N ASP A 92 18.89 3.32 2.55
CA ASP A 92 18.85 3.62 1.10
C ASP A 92 17.42 3.90 0.63
N LEU A 93 16.47 3.07 1.08
CA LEU A 93 15.06 3.25 0.75
C LEU A 93 14.53 4.60 1.26
N LYS A 94 14.87 4.97 2.49
CA LYS A 94 14.56 6.28 3.06
C LYS A 94 15.14 7.42 2.21
N LYS A 95 16.41 7.33 1.81
CA LYS A 95 17.07 8.34 0.97
C LYS A 95 16.44 8.45 -0.43
N ILE A 96 16.00 7.35 -1.00
CA ILE A 96 15.27 7.35 -2.27
C ILE A 96 13.97 8.15 -2.11
N TYR A 97 13.14 7.80 -1.14
CA TYR A 97 11.84 8.44 -0.99
C TYR A 97 11.91 9.88 -0.46
N THR A 98 12.96 10.27 0.25
CA THR A 98 13.22 11.68 0.61
C THR A 98 13.89 12.48 -0.52
N GLY A 99 14.30 11.81 -1.61
CA GLY A 99 14.91 12.42 -2.78
C GLY A 99 16.38 12.78 -2.62
N GLU A 100 17.07 12.19 -1.64
CA GLU A 100 18.53 12.32 -1.47
C GLU A 100 19.29 11.46 -2.48
N ILE A 101 18.75 10.27 -2.81
CA ILE A 101 19.23 9.41 -3.89
C ILE A 101 18.19 9.43 -5.00
N SER A 102 18.61 9.80 -6.22
CA SER A 102 17.71 9.95 -7.38
C SER A 102 18.18 9.19 -8.62
N ASN A 103 19.24 8.41 -8.52
CA ASN A 103 19.77 7.63 -9.64
C ASN A 103 20.23 6.26 -9.14
N TRP A 104 19.87 5.21 -9.86
CA TRP A 104 20.22 3.83 -9.52
C TRP A 104 21.73 3.56 -9.51
N LYS A 105 22.53 4.32 -10.26
CA LYS A 105 24.00 4.19 -10.25
C LYS A 105 24.61 4.44 -8.87
N ASP A 106 23.99 5.28 -8.05
CA ASP A 106 24.49 5.60 -6.71
C ASP A 106 24.33 4.39 -5.76
N LEU A 107 23.53 3.41 -6.18
CA LEU A 107 23.27 2.13 -5.49
C LEU A 107 23.86 0.92 -6.25
N GLY A 108 24.78 1.16 -7.18
CA GLY A 108 25.44 0.11 -7.95
C GLY A 108 24.67 -0.43 -9.15
N GLY A 109 23.56 0.22 -9.50
CA GLY A 109 22.75 -0.09 -10.67
C GLY A 109 23.17 0.65 -11.94
N LYS A 110 22.28 0.68 -12.92
CA LYS A 110 22.45 1.41 -14.18
C LYS A 110 22.43 2.92 -13.95
N ASP A 111 23.03 3.70 -14.87
CA ASP A 111 22.84 5.16 -14.88
C ASP A 111 21.43 5.49 -15.38
N GLU A 112 20.48 5.42 -14.49
CA GLU A 112 19.06 5.57 -14.73
C GLU A 112 18.40 6.29 -13.55
N ALA A 113 17.54 7.26 -13.87
CA ALA A 113 16.84 8.02 -12.84
C ALA A 113 15.84 7.12 -12.07
N ILE A 114 15.78 7.29 -10.75
CA ILE A 114 14.78 6.62 -9.93
C ILE A 114 13.44 7.33 -10.06
N VAL A 115 12.39 6.56 -10.37
CA VAL A 115 11.01 7.05 -10.42
C VAL A 115 10.27 6.50 -9.18
N ALA A 116 10.23 7.29 -8.11
CA ALA A 116 9.56 6.90 -6.87
C ALA A 116 8.03 7.00 -7.02
N ILE A 117 7.36 5.87 -7.00
CA ILE A 117 5.90 5.77 -7.12
C ILE A 117 5.31 5.47 -5.74
N GLY A 118 4.27 6.19 -5.39
CA GLY A 118 3.56 5.99 -4.14
C GLY A 118 2.05 6.01 -4.31
N ARG A 119 1.36 6.10 -3.19
CA ARG A 119 -0.08 6.11 -3.07
C ARG A 119 -0.58 7.49 -2.67
N GLU A 120 -1.84 7.75 -2.93
CA GLU A 120 -2.58 8.91 -2.44
C GLU A 120 -2.60 8.98 -0.89
N ALA A 121 -2.90 10.15 -0.36
CA ALA A 121 -2.83 10.42 1.08
C ALA A 121 -3.79 9.56 1.93
N ALA A 122 -4.93 9.13 1.36
CA ALA A 122 -5.91 8.27 2.05
C ALA A 122 -5.47 6.79 2.14
N SER A 123 -4.39 6.39 1.48
CA SER A 123 -3.89 5.02 1.47
C SER A 123 -3.33 4.59 2.83
N GLY A 124 -3.88 3.50 3.38
CA GLY A 124 -3.34 2.88 4.57
C GLY A 124 -1.96 2.25 4.34
N THR A 125 -1.73 1.66 3.16
CA THR A 125 -0.42 1.10 2.78
C THR A 125 0.65 2.19 2.75
N ARG A 126 0.34 3.40 2.22
CA ARG A 126 1.24 4.55 2.31
C ARG A 126 1.53 4.94 3.75
N GLY A 127 0.48 5.06 4.57
CA GLY A 127 0.64 5.41 5.99
C GLY A 127 1.54 4.44 6.73
N ALA A 128 1.33 3.13 6.54
CA ALA A 128 2.16 2.09 7.16
C ALA A 128 3.60 2.10 6.63
N PHE A 129 3.80 2.28 5.31
CA PHE A 129 5.13 2.38 4.70
C PHE A 129 5.92 3.57 5.23
N GLU A 130 5.33 4.75 5.25
CA GLU A 130 5.98 5.98 5.74
C GLU A 130 6.28 5.91 7.23
N GLU A 131 5.43 5.26 8.03
CA GLU A 131 5.66 5.03 9.46
C GLU A 131 6.82 4.05 9.70
N LEU A 132 6.85 2.91 8.99
CA LEU A 132 7.93 1.93 9.10
C LEU A 132 9.31 2.50 8.77
N LEU A 133 9.38 3.43 7.82
CA LEU A 133 10.62 4.09 7.42
C LEU A 133 10.90 5.38 8.19
N ASP A 134 9.99 5.83 9.06
CA ASP A 134 10.09 7.11 9.75
C ASP A 134 10.30 8.28 8.76
N VAL A 135 9.47 8.34 7.73
CA VAL A 135 9.50 9.37 6.66
C VAL A 135 8.15 10.04 6.44
N LYS A 136 7.27 10.00 7.44
CA LYS A 136 5.93 10.59 7.32
C LYS A 136 6.01 12.03 6.85
N ASP A 137 5.23 12.38 5.83
CA ASP A 137 5.16 13.69 5.20
C ASP A 137 6.49 14.21 4.58
N GLN A 138 7.49 13.33 4.42
CA GLN A 138 8.80 13.68 3.85
C GLN A 138 9.03 13.08 2.46
N CYS A 139 8.16 12.16 2.03
CA CYS A 139 8.31 11.49 0.76
C CYS A 139 8.10 12.43 -0.44
N LYS A 140 8.97 12.28 -1.44
CA LYS A 140 8.93 13.00 -2.71
C LYS A 140 8.56 12.02 -3.83
N TYR A 141 7.29 11.75 -3.96
CA TYR A 141 6.77 10.89 -5.02
C TYR A 141 6.83 11.57 -6.38
N ALA A 142 7.31 10.85 -7.39
CA ALA A 142 7.18 11.27 -8.78
C ALA A 142 5.73 11.14 -9.28
N GLN A 143 5.01 10.14 -8.77
CA GLN A 143 3.58 9.93 -9.00
C GLN A 143 2.92 9.34 -7.75
N GLU A 144 1.70 9.78 -7.50
CA GLU A 144 0.81 9.22 -6.49
C GLU A 144 -0.39 8.57 -7.18
N LEU A 145 -0.70 7.31 -6.84
CA LEU A 145 -1.73 6.51 -7.49
C LEU A 145 -2.81 6.11 -6.49
N ASP A 146 -4.01 5.91 -6.99
CA ASP A 146 -5.23 5.72 -6.19
C ASP A 146 -5.50 4.28 -5.74
N SER A 147 -4.73 3.31 -6.25
CA SER A 147 -4.93 1.91 -5.88
C SER A 147 -3.64 1.09 -5.87
N THR A 148 -3.66 -0.02 -5.13
CA THR A 148 -2.56 -0.98 -5.04
C THR A 148 -2.24 -1.59 -6.41
N GLY A 149 -3.26 -1.96 -7.17
CA GLY A 149 -3.09 -2.49 -8.53
C GLY A 149 -2.51 -1.47 -9.51
N ALA A 150 -2.85 -0.18 -9.37
CA ALA A 150 -2.28 0.86 -10.20
C ALA A 150 -0.78 1.05 -9.94
N VAL A 151 -0.33 0.96 -8.68
CA VAL A 151 1.12 1.00 -8.34
C VAL A 151 1.83 -0.19 -8.97
N LEU A 152 1.31 -1.41 -8.80
CA LEU A 152 1.89 -2.62 -9.39
C LEU A 152 2.08 -2.48 -10.91
N ALA A 153 1.02 -2.12 -11.62
CA ALA A 153 1.04 -1.94 -13.07
C ALA A 153 1.99 -0.82 -13.52
N LYS A 154 2.01 0.29 -12.77
CA LYS A 154 2.86 1.44 -13.11
C LYS A 154 4.34 1.13 -12.92
N VAL A 155 4.71 0.47 -11.82
CA VAL A 155 6.10 0.06 -11.57
C VAL A 155 6.55 -0.93 -12.64
N GLY A 156 5.76 -1.97 -12.95
CA GLY A 156 6.11 -2.97 -13.96
C GLY A 156 6.26 -2.42 -15.40
N SER A 157 5.68 -1.24 -15.68
CA SER A 157 5.71 -0.62 -17.01
C SER A 157 6.62 0.61 -17.13
N THR A 158 7.32 1.01 -16.06
CA THR A 158 8.12 2.24 -16.03
C THR A 158 9.58 1.91 -15.71
N PRO A 159 10.51 2.05 -16.66
CA PRO A 159 11.94 1.87 -16.40
C PRO A 159 12.43 2.75 -15.24
N GLY A 160 13.24 2.19 -14.35
CA GLY A 160 13.77 2.85 -13.19
C GLY A 160 12.77 3.08 -12.05
N ALA A 161 11.54 2.57 -12.16
CA ALA A 161 10.54 2.74 -11.12
C ALA A 161 10.82 1.92 -9.87
N ILE A 162 10.47 2.51 -8.73
CA ILE A 162 10.36 1.85 -7.42
C ILE A 162 9.02 2.20 -6.81
N GLY A 163 8.38 1.22 -6.18
CA GLY A 163 7.10 1.40 -5.50
C GLY A 163 6.95 0.46 -4.33
N TYR A 164 5.80 0.49 -3.68
CA TYR A 164 5.46 -0.44 -2.60
C TYR A 164 4.02 -0.89 -2.72
N VAL A 165 3.78 -2.14 -2.39
CA VAL A 165 2.46 -2.79 -2.43
C VAL A 165 2.31 -3.78 -1.27
N SER A 166 1.09 -4.20 -0.98
CA SER A 166 0.83 -5.36 -0.13
C SER A 166 1.40 -6.64 -0.75
N LEU A 167 1.93 -7.55 0.07
CA LEU A 167 2.50 -8.82 -0.39
C LEU A 167 1.52 -9.68 -1.20
N ASP A 168 0.23 -9.58 -0.91
CA ASP A 168 -0.81 -10.41 -1.52
C ASP A 168 -1.04 -10.14 -3.02
N VAL A 169 -0.61 -8.96 -3.52
CA VAL A 169 -0.78 -8.59 -4.93
C VAL A 169 0.44 -8.86 -5.80
N LEU A 170 1.56 -9.32 -5.21
CA LEU A 170 2.77 -9.60 -5.97
C LEU A 170 2.54 -10.61 -7.09
N ASP A 171 3.08 -10.32 -8.26
CA ASP A 171 3.11 -11.17 -9.43
C ASP A 171 4.44 -11.04 -10.19
N ASP A 172 4.57 -11.71 -11.32
CA ASP A 172 5.78 -11.76 -12.14
C ASP A 172 6.01 -10.51 -13.02
N THR A 173 5.13 -9.52 -12.95
CA THR A 173 5.28 -8.25 -13.69
C THR A 173 6.25 -7.28 -13.05
N VAL A 174 6.63 -7.53 -11.80
CA VAL A 174 7.57 -6.73 -11.01
C VAL A 174 8.57 -7.61 -10.27
N THR A 175 9.67 -7.04 -9.83
CA THR A 175 10.64 -7.68 -8.94
C THR A 175 10.50 -7.14 -7.53
N ALA A 176 10.27 -8.04 -6.56
CA ALA A 176 10.33 -7.68 -5.15
C ALA A 176 11.79 -7.56 -4.71
N MET A 177 12.11 -6.47 -4.03
CA MET A 177 13.45 -6.19 -3.52
C MET A 177 13.63 -6.77 -2.11
N LYS A 178 14.83 -7.21 -1.80
CA LYS A 178 15.21 -7.48 -0.42
C LYS A 178 15.51 -6.17 0.29
N ILE A 179 14.99 -6.03 1.50
CA ILE A 179 15.31 -4.90 2.37
C ILE A 179 16.02 -5.44 3.60
N ASP A 180 17.24 -4.94 3.88
CA ASP A 180 18.11 -5.40 4.97
C ASP A 180 18.34 -6.93 4.97
N GLY A 181 18.37 -7.55 3.77
CA GLY A 181 18.62 -8.98 3.58
C GLY A 181 17.41 -9.91 3.69
N VAL A 182 16.20 -9.33 3.83
CA VAL A 182 14.94 -10.08 3.95
C VAL A 182 14.09 -9.93 2.71
#